data_8667b230470cfada9dacad531198e86f
#
_entry.id   8667b230470cfada9dacad531198e86f
#
_cell.length_a   1.000
_cell.length_b   1.000
_cell.length_c   1.000
_cell.angle_alpha   90.00
_cell.angle_beta   90.00
_cell.angle_gamma   90.00
#
_symmetry.space_group_name_H-M   'P 1'
#
loop_
_entity.id
_entity.type
_entity.pdbx_description
1 polymer ?
#
loop_
_entity_poly.entity_id
_entity_poly.type
_entity_poly.pdbx_seq_one_letter_code
_entity_poly.pdbx_strand_id
1 'polypeptide(L)'
;MSSSRAHWLAYRHCPRHYLPMRSTPPADGPEQTPITAETVMRYHLCWKHRDLDGVIALYHPDVRYHDFFQNRVLGFNDLRDYVRASLPREAGEDIVHSDRIRVDGCTAFIQYQVTVQGGEGLVAFQSSEAITVKDGLIWRVNEYATLVRQQGKGLTNAGPRPATSRLGLSPRQLSTMAQDLEHYFQRQRPYLDPELDLQQVADASGYSRNQISYLLNQVLGQSFYRYVNQARLQHLMASLDDNTAQAPIDDLAFSAGFNSLSAFYKCFRENTGLTPKAYLKQISLRART
;
A
#
# COMPACT_ATOMS: atom_id res chain seq x y z
N MET A 1 -30.38 -24.82 40.31
CA MET A 1 -29.19 -25.67 40.32
C MET A 1 -29.09 -26.36 38.97
N SER A 2 -28.28 -25.85 38.07
CA SER A 2 -27.72 -26.66 36.96
C SER A 2 -26.60 -25.84 36.33
N SER A 3 -25.40 -26.34 36.53
CA SER A 3 -24.13 -25.79 36.10
C SER A 3 -23.94 -26.11 34.60
N SER A 4 -23.87 -25.08 33.76
CA SER A 4 -23.47 -25.22 32.34
C SER A 4 -21.96 -25.06 32.24
N ARG A 5 -21.23 -26.15 32.22
CA ARG A 5 -19.80 -26.20 31.88
C ARG A 5 -19.64 -26.04 30.38
N ALA A 6 -19.15 -24.88 29.95
CA ALA A 6 -18.69 -24.67 28.58
C ALA A 6 -17.45 -25.55 28.34
N HIS A 7 -17.55 -26.51 27.47
CA HIS A 7 -16.46 -27.34 26.96
C HIS A 7 -15.65 -26.51 25.95
N TRP A 8 -14.49 -26.03 26.34
CA TRP A 8 -13.45 -25.59 25.41
C TRP A 8 -12.75 -26.82 24.85
N LEU A 9 -13.12 -27.18 23.62
CA LEU A 9 -12.40 -28.19 22.85
C LEU A 9 -11.00 -27.70 22.53
N ALA A 10 -10.01 -28.40 23.11
CA ALA A 10 -8.60 -28.18 22.82
C ALA A 10 -8.32 -28.53 21.35
N TYR A 11 -8.00 -27.52 20.54
CA TYR A 11 -7.40 -27.71 19.24
C TYR A 11 -5.97 -28.25 19.39
N ARG A 12 -5.83 -29.56 19.46
CA ARG A 12 -4.56 -30.25 19.27
C ARG A 12 -4.44 -30.62 17.80
N HIS A 13 -3.86 -29.72 16.98
CA HIS A 13 -3.08 -30.00 15.75
C HIS A 13 -2.79 -28.67 15.07
N CYS A 14 -1.80 -27.96 15.55
CA CYS A 14 -1.15 -26.91 14.78
C CYS A 14 0.17 -27.46 14.22
N PRO A 15 0.48 -27.32 12.92
CA PRO A 15 1.71 -27.88 12.35
C PRO A 15 2.97 -27.28 12.99
N ARG A 16 3.99 -28.10 13.13
CA ARG A 16 5.27 -27.90 13.82
C ARG A 16 6.16 -26.83 13.16
N HIS A 17 5.83 -25.54 13.28
CA HIS A 17 6.75 -24.45 12.98
C HIS A 17 6.75 -23.34 14.06
N TYR A 18 6.20 -23.62 15.22
CA TYR A 18 6.42 -22.76 16.39
C TYR A 18 7.79 -23.04 16.95
N LEU A 19 8.79 -22.21 16.62
CA LEU A 19 10.02 -22.15 17.38
C LEU A 19 9.66 -21.82 18.84
N PRO A 20 10.19 -22.56 19.84
CA PRO A 20 9.88 -22.30 21.25
C PRO A 20 10.22 -20.85 21.60
N MET A 21 9.30 -20.15 22.25
CA MET A 21 9.56 -18.80 22.76
C MET A 21 10.71 -18.87 23.76
N ARG A 22 11.76 -18.10 23.51
CA ARG A 22 12.94 -18.03 24.40
C ARG A 22 12.67 -17.24 25.68
N SER A 23 11.56 -16.46 25.73
CA SER A 23 11.21 -15.63 26.87
C SER A 23 9.76 -15.87 27.33
N THR A 24 9.53 -15.74 28.64
CA THR A 24 8.21 -15.83 29.26
C THR A 24 7.32 -14.70 28.76
N PRO A 25 6.04 -14.97 28.42
CA PRO A 25 5.06 -13.93 28.10
C PRO A 25 4.99 -12.87 29.20
N PRO A 26 4.68 -11.60 28.88
CA PRO A 26 4.46 -10.58 29.88
C PRO A 26 3.27 -10.92 30.78
N ALA A 27 3.27 -10.38 32.00
CA ALA A 27 2.10 -10.35 32.83
C ALA A 27 1.00 -9.53 32.10
N ASP A 28 -0.22 -10.01 32.16
CA ASP A 28 -1.35 -9.38 31.46
C ASP A 28 -2.37 -8.93 32.50
N GLY A 29 -2.30 -7.67 32.88
CA GLY A 29 -3.18 -7.06 33.85
C GLY A 29 -3.52 -5.62 33.49
N PRO A 30 -4.59 -5.04 34.07
CA PRO A 30 -5.05 -3.69 33.75
C PRO A 30 -3.98 -2.62 34.04
N GLU A 31 -3.05 -2.88 34.94
CA GLU A 31 -1.92 -1.99 35.25
C GLU A 31 -0.95 -1.83 34.09
N GLN A 32 -0.93 -2.78 33.13
CA GLN A 32 -0.10 -2.72 31.93
C GLN A 32 -0.70 -1.79 30.86
N THR A 33 -2.00 -1.54 30.88
CA THR A 33 -2.72 -0.75 29.87
C THR A 33 -2.11 0.62 29.60
N PRO A 34 -1.75 1.45 30.60
CA PRO A 34 -1.12 2.75 30.34
C PRO A 34 0.24 2.64 29.67
N ILE A 35 1.07 1.69 30.09
CA ILE A 35 2.41 1.44 29.54
C ILE A 35 2.28 0.99 28.07
N THR A 36 1.36 0.07 27.81
CA THR A 36 1.08 -0.42 26.45
C THR A 36 0.59 0.70 25.55
N ALA A 37 -0.35 1.53 26.05
CA ALA A 37 -0.88 2.67 25.29
C ALA A 37 0.22 3.67 24.93
N GLU A 38 1.09 4.03 25.87
CA GLU A 38 2.22 4.93 25.62
C GLU A 38 3.19 4.35 24.59
N THR A 39 3.61 3.10 24.76
CA THR A 39 4.55 2.44 23.85
C THR A 39 4.01 2.38 22.43
N VAL A 40 2.75 1.97 22.27
CA VAL A 40 2.11 1.85 20.95
C VAL A 40 1.85 3.20 20.30
N MET A 41 1.52 4.23 21.10
CA MET A 41 1.39 5.59 20.58
C MET A 41 2.74 6.14 20.09
N ARG A 42 3.82 5.94 20.83
CA ARG A 42 5.18 6.30 20.40
C ARG A 42 5.57 5.57 19.14
N TYR A 43 5.29 4.27 19.05
CA TYR A 43 5.53 3.46 17.87
C TYR A 43 4.80 4.02 16.66
N HIS A 44 3.52 4.34 16.79
CA HIS A 44 2.74 4.97 15.73
C HIS A 44 3.32 6.33 15.29
N LEU A 45 3.72 7.19 16.24
CA LEU A 45 4.32 8.49 15.92
C LEU A 45 5.67 8.34 15.20
N CYS A 46 6.52 7.39 15.62
CA CYS A 46 7.78 7.11 14.93
C CYS A 46 7.55 6.67 13.46
N TRP A 47 6.54 5.82 13.22
CA TRP A 47 6.15 5.47 11.85
C TRP A 47 5.68 6.69 11.05
N LYS A 48 4.82 7.52 11.63
CA LYS A 48 4.30 8.74 10.99
C LYS A 48 5.42 9.74 10.66
N HIS A 49 6.40 9.89 11.53
CA HIS A 49 7.54 10.79 11.33
C HIS A 49 8.70 10.13 10.58
N ARG A 50 8.56 8.86 10.18
CA ARG A 50 9.60 8.08 9.47
C ARG A 50 10.90 7.95 10.27
N ASP A 51 10.77 7.92 11.58
CA ASP A 51 11.90 7.76 12.49
C ASP A 51 12.25 6.27 12.63
N LEU A 52 13.12 5.79 11.73
CA LEU A 52 13.58 4.40 11.71
C LEU A 52 14.21 4.00 13.05
N ASP A 53 15.08 4.85 13.59
CA ASP A 53 15.79 4.53 14.83
C ASP A 53 14.83 4.52 16.02
N GLY A 54 13.89 5.45 16.05
CA GLY A 54 12.81 5.47 17.04
C GLY A 54 11.91 4.24 16.99
N VAL A 55 11.55 3.78 15.79
CA VAL A 55 10.79 2.51 15.63
C VAL A 55 11.60 1.33 16.16
N ILE A 56 12.88 1.21 15.77
CA ILE A 56 13.73 0.08 16.18
C ILE A 56 13.99 0.08 17.69
N ALA A 57 14.16 1.26 18.30
CA ALA A 57 14.37 1.40 19.75
C ALA A 57 13.18 0.95 20.60
N LEU A 58 11.99 0.86 20.01
CA LEU A 58 10.78 0.39 20.69
C LEU A 58 10.61 -1.14 20.65
N TYR A 59 11.42 -1.87 19.88
CA TYR A 59 11.34 -3.32 19.87
C TYR A 59 12.17 -3.96 20.99
N HIS A 60 11.57 -4.95 21.64
CA HIS A 60 12.27 -5.79 22.63
C HIS A 60 13.34 -6.65 21.94
N PRO A 61 14.51 -6.92 22.56
CA PRO A 61 15.55 -7.77 21.96
C PRO A 61 15.07 -9.16 21.53
N ASP A 62 14.10 -9.73 22.24
CA ASP A 62 13.48 -11.03 21.90
C ASP A 62 12.21 -10.88 21.06
N VAL A 63 12.02 -9.76 20.37
CA VAL A 63 10.81 -9.51 19.58
C VAL A 63 10.54 -10.60 18.55
N ARG A 64 9.25 -10.90 18.35
CA ARG A 64 8.74 -11.77 17.29
C ARG A 64 7.67 -11.01 16.49
N TYR A 65 8.02 -10.69 15.27
CA TYR A 65 7.10 -10.05 14.31
C TYR A 65 6.59 -11.12 13.36
N HIS A 66 5.32 -11.44 13.44
CA HIS A 66 4.64 -12.41 12.59
C HIS A 66 3.90 -11.68 11.46
N ASP A 67 4.42 -11.74 10.27
CA ASP A 67 3.74 -11.33 9.04
C ASP A 67 2.94 -12.54 8.50
N PHE A 68 1.65 -12.56 8.80
CA PHE A 68 0.77 -13.66 8.37
C PHE A 68 0.41 -13.60 6.88
N PHE A 69 0.60 -12.47 6.23
CA PHE A 69 0.39 -12.37 4.79
C PHE A 69 1.50 -13.10 4.01
N GLN A 70 2.75 -12.96 4.46
CA GLN A 70 3.90 -13.63 3.85
C GLN A 70 4.25 -14.96 4.50
N ASN A 71 3.58 -15.31 5.60
CA ASN A 71 3.92 -16.48 6.42
C ASN A 71 5.38 -16.45 6.90
N ARG A 72 5.83 -15.29 7.40
CA ARG A 72 7.19 -15.05 7.89
C ARG A 72 7.20 -14.68 9.36
N VAL A 73 8.29 -15.01 10.03
CA VAL A 73 8.58 -14.55 11.40
C VAL A 73 9.92 -13.83 11.36
N LEU A 74 9.93 -12.56 11.79
CA LEU A 74 11.12 -11.73 11.85
C LEU A 74 11.55 -11.58 13.29
N GLY A 75 12.87 -11.66 13.53
CA GLY A 75 13.52 -11.32 14.79
C GLY A 75 14.06 -9.90 14.76
N PHE A 76 14.66 -9.47 15.89
CA PHE A 76 15.19 -8.12 16.07
C PHE A 76 16.16 -7.70 14.92
N ASN A 77 17.06 -8.61 14.53
CA ASN A 77 18.06 -8.33 13.49
C ASN A 77 17.45 -8.09 12.09
N ASP A 78 16.30 -8.71 11.80
CA ASP A 78 15.63 -8.60 10.50
C ASP A 78 14.76 -7.37 10.42
N LEU A 79 14.33 -6.81 11.58
CA LEU A 79 13.34 -5.75 11.63
C LEU A 79 13.85 -4.42 11.09
N ARG A 80 15.15 -4.11 11.23
CA ARG A 80 15.68 -2.85 10.72
C ARG A 80 15.51 -2.70 9.21
N ASP A 81 15.83 -3.74 8.47
CA ASP A 81 15.68 -3.72 7.01
C ASP A 81 14.21 -3.80 6.59
N TYR A 82 13.41 -4.57 7.31
CA TYR A 82 11.96 -4.63 7.11
C TYR A 82 11.29 -3.27 7.33
N VAL A 83 11.58 -2.60 8.45
CA VAL A 83 11.02 -1.27 8.77
C VAL A 83 11.50 -0.25 7.75
N ARG A 84 12.79 -0.21 7.41
CA ARG A 84 13.33 0.69 6.38
C ARG A 84 12.61 0.53 5.05
N ALA A 85 12.36 -0.71 4.62
CA ALA A 85 11.64 -1.00 3.38
C ALA A 85 10.13 -0.71 3.44
N SER A 86 9.60 -0.49 4.65
CA SER A 86 8.17 -0.24 4.88
C SER A 86 7.86 1.22 5.24
N LEU A 87 8.89 2.06 5.45
CA LEU A 87 8.71 3.48 5.71
C LEU A 87 8.47 4.23 4.39
N PRO A 88 7.45 5.12 4.33
CA PRO A 88 7.24 6.00 3.19
C PRO A 88 8.48 6.85 2.92
N ARG A 89 8.78 7.15 1.65
CA ARG A 89 9.94 7.97 1.28
C ARG A 89 9.72 9.45 1.47
N GLU A 90 8.47 9.88 1.33
CA GLU A 90 8.09 11.27 1.44
C GLU A 90 7.21 11.55 2.67
N ALA A 91 7.33 12.75 3.24
CA ALA A 91 6.50 13.18 4.36
C ALA A 91 5.09 13.52 3.87
N GLY A 92 4.09 13.20 4.65
CA GLY A 92 2.72 13.67 4.46
C GLY A 92 1.72 12.60 4.09
N GLU A 93 2.09 11.33 4.08
CA GLU A 93 1.15 10.26 3.85
C GLU A 93 0.57 9.77 5.16
N ASP A 94 -0.72 9.94 5.29
CA ASP A 94 -1.44 9.46 6.45
C ASP A 94 -1.87 8.01 6.20
N ILE A 95 -1.37 7.12 7.06
CA ILE A 95 -2.02 5.84 7.31
C ILE A 95 -3.38 6.18 7.92
N VAL A 96 -4.44 5.92 7.18
CA VAL A 96 -5.79 6.15 7.67
C VAL A 96 -6.18 5.01 8.61
N HIS A 97 -6.30 5.32 9.90
CA HIS A 97 -6.85 4.36 10.85
C HIS A 97 -8.31 4.08 10.52
N SER A 98 -8.65 2.82 10.34
CA SER A 98 -10.04 2.39 10.13
C SER A 98 -10.83 2.26 11.43
N ASP A 99 -10.14 2.19 12.58
CA ASP A 99 -10.71 2.21 13.92
C ASP A 99 -9.73 2.88 14.90
N ARG A 100 -10.22 3.25 16.10
CA ARG A 100 -9.36 3.73 17.19
C ARG A 100 -8.40 2.63 17.64
N ILE A 101 -7.21 3.00 18.07
CA ILE A 101 -6.29 2.07 18.74
C ILE A 101 -6.96 1.58 20.02
N ARG A 102 -7.10 0.27 20.16
CA ARG A 102 -7.67 -0.37 21.35
C ARG A 102 -6.55 -0.97 22.16
N VAL A 103 -6.59 -0.79 23.48
CA VAL A 103 -5.58 -1.33 24.39
C VAL A 103 -6.27 -2.06 25.52
N ASP A 104 -5.80 -3.27 25.80
CA ASP A 104 -6.25 -4.07 26.93
C ASP A 104 -5.03 -4.81 27.51
N GLY A 105 -4.74 -4.59 28.79
CA GLY A 105 -3.56 -5.15 29.44
C GLY A 105 -2.26 -4.86 28.68
N CYS A 106 -1.52 -5.91 28.37
CA CYS A 106 -0.26 -5.82 27.63
C CYS A 106 -0.44 -5.82 26.10
N THR A 107 -1.67 -5.81 25.57
CA THR A 107 -1.94 -5.94 24.13
C THR A 107 -2.71 -4.75 23.57
N ALA A 108 -2.26 -4.25 22.42
CA ALA A 108 -2.97 -3.23 21.65
C ALA A 108 -3.36 -3.77 20.26
N PHE A 109 -4.47 -3.26 19.72
CA PHE A 109 -4.96 -3.55 18.39
C PHE A 109 -5.00 -2.27 17.56
N ILE A 110 -4.36 -2.30 16.40
CA ILE A 110 -4.33 -1.22 15.41
C ILE A 110 -4.95 -1.74 14.12
N GLN A 111 -5.82 -0.94 13.51
CA GLN A 111 -6.37 -1.23 12.19
C GLN A 111 -6.21 -0.01 11.29
N TYR A 112 -5.67 -0.22 10.10
CA TYR A 112 -5.46 0.84 9.13
C TYR A 112 -5.71 0.37 7.71
N GLN A 113 -6.01 1.33 6.85
CA GLN A 113 -6.22 1.13 5.43
C GLN A 113 -5.43 2.14 4.63
N VAL A 114 -4.87 1.68 3.52
CA VAL A 114 -4.31 2.54 2.47
C VAL A 114 -5.00 2.19 1.16
N THR A 115 -5.43 3.21 0.42
CA THR A 115 -6.11 3.03 -0.85
C THR A 115 -5.31 3.68 -1.96
N VAL A 116 -5.10 2.95 -3.05
CA VAL A 116 -4.38 3.43 -4.24
C VAL A 116 -5.19 3.17 -5.50
N GLN A 117 -4.94 3.97 -6.54
CA GLN A 117 -5.61 3.81 -7.82
C GLN A 117 -4.99 2.65 -8.61
N GLY A 118 -5.78 1.61 -8.87
CA GLY A 118 -5.42 0.51 -9.77
C GLY A 118 -5.94 0.71 -11.19
N GLY A 119 -5.57 -0.20 -12.08
CA GLY A 119 -6.00 -0.17 -13.49
C GLY A 119 -7.49 -0.39 -13.72
N GLU A 120 -8.17 -1.09 -12.83
CA GLU A 120 -9.59 -1.48 -12.92
C GLU A 120 -10.43 -0.89 -11.78
N GLY A 121 -9.89 0.05 -11.00
CA GLY A 121 -10.53 0.66 -9.86
C GLY A 121 -9.60 0.77 -8.65
N LEU A 122 -10.18 1.07 -7.49
CA LEU A 122 -9.42 1.24 -6.26
C LEU A 122 -8.92 -0.10 -5.71
N VAL A 123 -7.68 -0.11 -5.25
CA VAL A 123 -7.06 -1.21 -4.53
C VAL A 123 -6.82 -0.77 -3.10
N ALA A 124 -7.38 -1.48 -2.13
CA ALA A 124 -7.21 -1.19 -0.71
C ALA A 124 -6.29 -2.23 -0.07
N PHE A 125 -5.26 -1.75 0.63
CA PHE A 125 -4.45 -2.53 1.55
C PHE A 125 -5.02 -2.35 2.94
N GLN A 126 -5.55 -3.41 3.51
CA GLN A 126 -6.11 -3.40 4.87
C GLN A 126 -5.21 -4.20 5.78
N SER A 127 -4.80 -3.61 6.88
CA SER A 127 -3.96 -4.28 7.89
C SER A 127 -4.58 -4.17 9.27
N SER A 128 -4.34 -5.21 10.07
CA SER A 128 -4.69 -5.27 11.47
C SER A 128 -3.50 -5.84 12.23
N GLU A 129 -3.05 -5.16 13.25
CA GLU A 129 -1.91 -5.57 14.08
C GLU A 129 -2.36 -5.79 15.53
N ALA A 130 -2.01 -6.94 16.09
CA ALA A 130 -2.04 -7.18 17.52
C ALA A 130 -0.62 -7.04 18.07
N ILE A 131 -0.39 -6.02 18.88
CA ILE A 131 0.93 -5.64 19.41
C ILE A 131 0.96 -5.95 20.90
N THR A 132 1.85 -6.86 21.33
CA THR A 132 2.06 -7.18 22.75
C THR A 132 3.31 -6.49 23.24
N VAL A 133 3.16 -5.76 24.35
CA VAL A 133 4.22 -4.99 25.02
C VAL A 133 4.71 -5.76 26.27
N LYS A 134 6.03 -5.79 26.44
CA LYS A 134 6.70 -6.35 27.61
C LYS A 134 7.80 -5.39 28.06
N ASP A 135 7.84 -5.06 29.35
CA ASP A 135 8.84 -4.15 29.93
C ASP A 135 8.92 -2.79 29.19
N GLY A 136 7.76 -2.28 28.73
CA GLY A 136 7.67 -1.04 27.97
C GLY A 136 8.16 -1.11 26.50
N LEU A 137 8.47 -2.30 26.00
CA LEU A 137 8.95 -2.55 24.63
C LEU A 137 8.03 -3.51 23.89
N ILE A 138 8.00 -3.41 22.55
CA ILE A 138 7.21 -4.28 21.69
C ILE A 138 7.85 -5.66 21.62
N TRP A 139 7.21 -6.63 22.23
CA TRP A 139 7.72 -7.99 22.32
C TRP A 139 7.15 -8.92 21.24
N ARG A 140 5.91 -8.68 20.81
CA ARG A 140 5.27 -9.41 19.71
C ARG A 140 4.42 -8.49 18.85
N VAL A 141 4.49 -8.70 17.55
CA VAL A 141 3.54 -8.15 16.58
C VAL A 141 2.97 -9.29 15.77
N ASN A 142 1.65 -9.36 15.68
CA ASN A 142 0.93 -10.23 14.76
C ASN A 142 0.24 -9.35 13.73
N GLU A 143 0.81 -9.28 12.52
CA GLU A 143 0.26 -8.51 11.42
C GLU A 143 -0.60 -9.40 10.52
N TYR A 144 -1.86 -9.03 10.38
CA TYR A 144 -2.83 -9.62 9.47
C TYR A 144 -3.16 -8.60 8.40
N ALA A 145 -2.92 -8.93 7.14
CA ALA A 145 -3.18 -8.00 6.07
C ALA A 145 -3.90 -8.66 4.91
N THR A 146 -4.66 -7.87 4.17
CA THR A 146 -5.37 -8.31 2.98
C THR A 146 -5.34 -7.23 1.91
N LEU A 147 -5.46 -7.68 0.65
CA LEU A 147 -5.59 -6.83 -0.51
C LEU A 147 -7.00 -6.94 -1.06
N VAL A 148 -7.70 -5.82 -1.18
CA VAL A 148 -9.05 -5.75 -1.71
C VAL A 148 -9.07 -4.89 -2.97
N ARG A 149 -9.57 -5.43 -4.07
CA ARG A 149 -9.83 -4.69 -5.31
C ARG A 149 -11.30 -4.31 -5.34
N GLN A 150 -11.59 -3.03 -5.47
CA GLN A 150 -12.96 -2.55 -5.68
C GLN A 150 -13.19 -2.43 -7.18
N GLN A 151 -13.82 -3.42 -7.78
CA GLN A 151 -14.38 -3.27 -9.12
C GLN A 151 -15.63 -2.40 -9.01
N GLY A 152 -15.82 -1.46 -9.94
CA GLY A 152 -16.79 -0.37 -9.88
C GLY A 152 -18.27 -0.67 -9.65
N LYS A 153 -18.65 -1.87 -9.20
CA LYS A 153 -19.98 -2.22 -8.63
C LYS A 153 -19.82 -3.44 -7.72
N GLY A 154 -19.81 -3.21 -6.41
CA GLY A 154 -19.92 -4.24 -5.38
C GLY A 154 -18.57 -4.76 -4.87
N LEU A 155 -18.44 -4.76 -3.55
CA LEU A 155 -17.41 -5.50 -2.82
C LEU A 155 -17.52 -6.99 -3.19
N THR A 156 -16.73 -7.46 -4.12
CA THR A 156 -16.53 -8.89 -4.29
C THR A 156 -15.47 -9.34 -3.30
N ASN A 157 -15.88 -10.12 -2.33
CA ASN A 157 -15.01 -10.80 -1.39
C ASN A 157 -13.83 -11.45 -2.13
N ALA A 158 -12.67 -11.26 -1.55
CA ALA A 158 -11.37 -11.74 -1.93
C ALA A 158 -11.41 -12.97 -2.85
N GLY A 159 -10.91 -12.80 -4.06
CA GLY A 159 -10.42 -13.90 -4.87
C GLY A 159 -9.35 -14.70 -4.12
N PRO A 160 -8.95 -15.87 -4.63
CA PRO A 160 -7.97 -16.73 -3.97
C PRO A 160 -6.76 -15.92 -3.57
N ARG A 161 -6.25 -16.15 -2.33
CA ARG A 161 -5.05 -15.52 -1.78
C ARG A 161 -4.01 -15.37 -2.88
N PRO A 162 -3.48 -14.15 -3.13
CA PRO A 162 -2.39 -14.00 -4.08
C PRO A 162 -1.34 -15.05 -3.72
N ALA A 163 -0.91 -15.82 -4.71
CA ALA A 163 0.20 -16.74 -4.52
C ALA A 163 1.29 -15.95 -3.79
N THR A 164 1.69 -16.43 -2.61
CA THR A 164 2.67 -15.80 -1.73
C THR A 164 3.72 -15.10 -2.56
N SER A 165 3.80 -13.78 -2.43
CA SER A 165 4.64 -12.93 -3.25
C SER A 165 6.02 -13.57 -3.39
N ARG A 166 6.39 -14.01 -4.57
CA ARG A 166 7.74 -14.57 -4.85
C ARG A 166 8.85 -13.56 -4.51
N LEU A 167 8.48 -12.31 -4.31
CA LEU A 167 9.39 -11.21 -3.97
C LEU A 167 9.46 -10.93 -2.47
N GLY A 168 8.68 -11.63 -1.64
CA GLY A 168 8.70 -11.48 -0.19
C GLY A 168 8.30 -10.10 0.31
N LEU A 169 7.39 -9.40 -0.40
CA LEU A 169 6.90 -8.07 -0.01
C LEU A 169 5.64 -8.16 0.84
N SER A 170 5.62 -7.48 1.98
CA SER A 170 4.43 -7.33 2.81
C SER A 170 3.41 -6.37 2.18
N PRO A 171 2.13 -6.41 2.59
CA PRO A 171 1.14 -5.42 2.15
C PRO A 171 1.54 -4.00 2.48
N ARG A 172 2.17 -3.75 3.64
CA ARG A 172 2.70 -2.44 4.01
C ARG A 172 3.78 -1.99 3.04
N GLN A 173 4.73 -2.85 2.68
CA GLN A 173 5.76 -2.55 1.68
C GLN A 173 5.18 -2.29 0.30
N LEU A 174 4.18 -3.08 -0.12
CA LEU A 174 3.48 -2.88 -1.39
C LEU A 174 2.70 -1.56 -1.40
N SER A 175 2.08 -1.21 -0.28
CA SER A 175 1.37 0.06 -0.11
C SER A 175 2.35 1.24 -0.21
N THR A 176 3.45 1.21 0.56
CA THR A 176 4.50 2.22 0.50
C THR A 176 5.05 2.37 -0.91
N MET A 177 5.35 1.25 -1.58
CA MET A 177 5.87 1.28 -2.95
C MET A 177 4.86 1.88 -3.95
N ALA A 178 3.57 1.61 -3.77
CA ALA A 178 2.52 2.20 -4.61
C ALA A 178 2.44 3.72 -4.44
N GLN A 179 2.49 4.18 -3.20
CA GLN A 179 2.48 5.60 -2.85
C GLN A 179 3.75 6.31 -3.36
N ASP A 180 4.93 5.75 -3.11
CA ASP A 180 6.21 6.29 -3.61
C ASP A 180 6.20 6.42 -5.15
N LEU A 181 5.65 5.42 -5.85
CA LEU A 181 5.52 5.45 -7.30
C LEU A 181 4.55 6.55 -7.77
N GLU A 182 3.41 6.68 -7.11
CA GLU A 182 2.42 7.74 -7.40
C GLU A 182 3.04 9.12 -7.19
N HIS A 183 3.71 9.36 -6.07
CA HIS A 183 4.40 10.63 -5.79
C HIS A 183 5.50 10.94 -6.80
N TYR A 184 6.31 9.96 -7.15
CA TYR A 184 7.33 10.11 -8.17
C TYR A 184 6.71 10.58 -9.50
N PHE A 185 5.61 9.96 -9.91
CA PHE A 185 4.91 10.34 -11.13
C PHE A 185 4.27 11.73 -11.04
N GLN A 186 3.68 12.10 -9.91
CA GLN A 186 3.07 13.42 -9.71
C GLN A 186 4.12 14.54 -9.69
N ARG A 187 5.23 14.36 -9.02
CA ARG A 187 6.24 15.42 -8.82
C ARG A 187 7.22 15.54 -9.95
N GLN A 188 7.80 14.44 -10.39
CA GLN A 188 8.84 14.42 -11.42
C GLN A 188 8.28 14.37 -12.83
N ARG A 189 7.02 13.95 -12.99
CA ARG A 189 6.32 13.80 -14.27
C ARG A 189 7.14 13.03 -15.31
N PRO A 190 7.74 11.88 -14.96
CA PRO A 190 8.63 11.14 -15.84
C PRO A 190 7.91 10.67 -17.11
N TYR A 191 6.58 10.56 -17.06
CA TYR A 191 5.73 10.16 -18.18
C TYR A 191 5.76 11.13 -19.37
N LEU A 192 6.27 12.37 -19.20
CA LEU A 192 6.45 13.32 -20.31
C LEU A 192 7.62 12.93 -21.20
N ASP A 193 8.55 12.10 -20.73
CA ASP A 193 9.57 11.49 -21.58
C ASP A 193 8.94 10.39 -22.45
N PRO A 194 8.92 10.51 -23.80
CA PRO A 194 8.36 9.51 -24.68
C PRO A 194 9.11 8.17 -24.63
N GLU A 195 10.39 8.18 -24.25
CA GLU A 195 11.25 6.99 -24.15
C GLU A 195 11.29 6.39 -22.74
N LEU A 196 10.44 6.84 -21.83
CA LEU A 196 10.38 6.32 -20.46
C LEU A 196 10.19 4.80 -20.44
N ASP A 197 11.11 4.11 -19.78
CA ASP A 197 11.06 2.68 -19.59
C ASP A 197 10.98 2.25 -18.11
N LEU A 198 10.73 0.97 -17.89
CA LEU A 198 10.61 0.42 -16.54
C LEU A 198 11.93 0.45 -15.76
N GLN A 199 13.10 0.41 -16.45
CA GLN A 199 14.41 0.48 -15.79
C GLN A 199 14.66 1.88 -15.24
N GLN A 200 14.38 2.91 -16.02
CA GLN A 200 14.51 4.32 -15.58
C GLN A 200 13.65 4.60 -14.35
N VAL A 201 12.40 4.10 -14.33
CA VAL A 201 11.53 4.23 -13.16
C VAL A 201 12.07 3.46 -11.95
N ALA A 202 12.60 2.26 -12.17
CA ALA A 202 13.22 1.45 -11.12
C ALA A 202 14.41 2.19 -10.48
N ASP A 203 15.32 2.70 -11.31
CA ASP A 203 16.52 3.40 -10.86
C ASP A 203 16.17 4.68 -10.09
N ALA A 204 15.23 5.47 -10.60
CA ALA A 204 14.79 6.72 -9.97
C ALA A 204 14.00 6.49 -8.66
N SER A 205 13.18 5.45 -8.61
CA SER A 205 12.36 5.13 -7.42
C SER A 205 13.12 4.30 -6.38
N GLY A 206 14.29 3.72 -6.73
CA GLY A 206 15.12 2.85 -5.88
C GLY A 206 14.46 1.50 -5.57
N TYR A 207 13.51 1.08 -6.38
CA TYR A 207 12.94 -0.26 -6.39
C TYR A 207 13.53 -1.07 -7.55
N SER A 208 13.49 -2.40 -7.46
CA SER A 208 13.88 -3.23 -8.60
C SER A 208 12.79 -3.27 -9.67
N ARG A 209 13.17 -3.51 -10.94
CA ARG A 209 12.22 -3.75 -12.03
C ARG A 209 11.17 -4.81 -11.68
N ASN A 210 11.61 -5.90 -11.03
CA ASN A 210 10.73 -6.99 -10.66
C ASN A 210 9.69 -6.56 -9.62
N GLN A 211 10.07 -5.72 -8.65
CA GLN A 211 9.15 -5.17 -7.65
C GLN A 211 8.10 -4.26 -8.29
N ILE A 212 8.52 -3.32 -9.14
CA ILE A 212 7.58 -2.43 -9.84
C ILE A 212 6.66 -3.23 -10.78
N SER A 213 7.24 -4.16 -11.56
CA SER A 213 6.45 -5.03 -12.43
C SER A 213 5.42 -5.86 -11.65
N TYR A 214 5.80 -6.39 -10.49
CA TYR A 214 4.89 -7.13 -9.62
C TYR A 214 3.78 -6.21 -9.08
N LEU A 215 4.14 -5.02 -8.55
CA LEU A 215 3.17 -4.04 -8.07
C LEU A 215 2.14 -3.71 -9.15
N LEU A 216 2.62 -3.33 -10.34
CA LEU A 216 1.72 -2.91 -11.42
C LEU A 216 0.83 -4.06 -11.92
N ASN A 217 1.42 -5.21 -12.24
CA ASN A 217 0.68 -6.31 -12.88
C ASN A 217 -0.15 -7.12 -11.88
N GLN A 218 0.39 -7.46 -10.70
CA GLN A 218 -0.26 -8.36 -9.78
C GLN A 218 -1.12 -7.64 -8.74
N VAL A 219 -0.68 -6.44 -8.30
CA VAL A 219 -1.39 -5.67 -7.28
C VAL A 219 -2.35 -4.67 -7.94
N LEU A 220 -1.85 -3.78 -8.79
CA LEU A 220 -2.67 -2.74 -9.42
C LEU A 220 -3.43 -3.21 -10.67
N GLY A 221 -3.14 -4.42 -11.20
CA GLY A 221 -3.86 -5.03 -12.31
C GLY A 221 -3.65 -4.34 -13.65
N GLN A 222 -2.48 -3.73 -13.87
CA GLN A 222 -2.18 -3.03 -15.12
C GLN A 222 -0.72 -3.18 -15.54
N SER A 223 -0.46 -3.13 -16.85
CA SER A 223 0.91 -3.12 -17.36
C SER A 223 1.59 -1.77 -17.15
N PHE A 224 2.93 -1.75 -17.17
CA PHE A 224 3.72 -0.52 -17.10
C PHE A 224 3.29 0.50 -18.18
N TYR A 225 3.14 0.07 -19.42
CA TYR A 225 2.71 0.97 -20.50
C TYR A 225 1.31 1.54 -20.29
N ARG A 226 0.40 0.75 -19.71
CA ARG A 226 -0.94 1.25 -19.39
C ARG A 226 -0.88 2.30 -18.27
N TYR A 227 -0.09 2.07 -17.24
CA TYR A 227 0.14 3.00 -16.14
C TYR A 227 0.71 4.34 -16.64
N VAL A 228 1.78 4.30 -17.45
CA VAL A 228 2.39 5.50 -18.05
C VAL A 228 1.40 6.24 -18.96
N ASN A 229 0.71 5.53 -19.85
CA ASN A 229 -0.23 6.16 -20.78
C ASN A 229 -1.44 6.77 -20.06
N GLN A 230 -1.90 6.20 -18.94
CA GLN A 230 -2.93 6.82 -18.11
C GLN A 230 -2.42 8.13 -17.49
N ALA A 231 -1.19 8.16 -16.95
CA ALA A 231 -0.60 9.38 -16.41
C ALA A 231 -0.44 10.47 -17.47
N ARG A 232 -0.01 10.11 -18.69
CA ARG A 232 0.05 11.01 -19.86
C ARG A 232 -1.31 11.59 -20.19
N LEU A 233 -2.34 10.74 -20.25
CA LEU A 233 -3.70 11.17 -20.55
C LEU A 233 -4.25 12.07 -19.46
N GLN A 234 -4.07 11.74 -18.19
CA GLN A 234 -4.51 12.59 -17.07
C GLN A 234 -3.84 13.96 -17.11
N HIS A 235 -2.55 14.02 -17.40
CA HIS A 235 -1.82 15.27 -17.58
C HIS A 235 -2.40 16.11 -18.72
N LEU A 236 -2.63 15.48 -19.90
CA LEU A 236 -3.27 16.16 -21.03
C LEU A 236 -4.64 16.70 -20.65
N MET A 237 -5.50 15.88 -20.05
CA MET A 237 -6.86 16.29 -19.66
C MET A 237 -6.87 17.45 -18.67
N ALA A 238 -5.90 17.47 -17.74
CA ALA A 238 -5.74 18.56 -16.77
C ALA A 238 -5.20 19.87 -17.39
N SER A 239 -4.52 19.78 -18.54
CA SER A 239 -3.96 20.92 -19.27
C SER A 239 -4.86 21.47 -20.39
N LEU A 240 -6.00 20.82 -20.66
CA LEU A 240 -6.93 21.28 -21.67
C LEU A 240 -7.67 22.53 -21.20
N ASP A 241 -7.40 23.64 -21.84
CA ASP A 241 -8.13 24.91 -21.75
C ASP A 241 -8.65 25.31 -23.15
N ASP A 242 -9.34 26.47 -23.24
CA ASP A 242 -9.92 26.95 -24.51
C ASP A 242 -8.86 27.18 -25.61
N ASN A 243 -7.64 27.55 -25.25
CA ASN A 243 -6.56 27.80 -26.21
C ASN A 243 -5.93 26.47 -26.64
N THR A 244 -5.72 25.58 -25.71
CA THR A 244 -5.12 24.26 -25.95
C THR A 244 -6.07 23.37 -26.76
N ALA A 245 -7.38 23.51 -26.58
CA ALA A 245 -8.39 22.76 -27.34
C ALA A 245 -8.40 23.07 -28.86
N GLN A 246 -7.72 24.12 -29.31
CA GLN A 246 -7.55 24.48 -30.72
C GLN A 246 -6.28 23.95 -31.36
N ALA A 247 -5.35 23.38 -30.54
CA ALA A 247 -4.12 22.82 -31.06
C ALA A 247 -4.38 21.51 -31.85
N PRO A 248 -3.53 21.18 -32.82
CA PRO A 248 -3.58 19.88 -33.51
C PRO A 248 -3.52 18.73 -32.50
N ILE A 249 -4.35 17.70 -32.71
CA ILE A 249 -4.45 16.56 -31.80
C ILE A 249 -3.09 15.83 -31.65
N ASP A 250 -2.34 15.78 -32.74
CA ASP A 250 -1.01 15.13 -32.76
C ASP A 250 -0.02 15.87 -31.86
N ASP A 251 -0.04 17.21 -31.90
CA ASP A 251 0.81 18.03 -31.03
C ASP A 251 0.43 17.87 -29.55
N LEU A 252 -0.86 17.77 -29.27
CA LEU A 252 -1.35 17.49 -27.90
C LEU A 252 -0.89 16.11 -27.40
N ALA A 253 -0.92 15.11 -28.26
CA ALA A 253 -0.46 13.77 -27.90
C ALA A 253 1.05 13.75 -27.61
N PHE A 254 1.85 14.33 -28.49
CA PHE A 254 3.32 14.35 -28.34
C PHE A 254 3.75 15.22 -27.15
N SER A 255 3.11 16.38 -26.91
CA SER A 255 3.42 17.21 -25.74
C SER A 255 3.09 16.53 -24.41
N ALA A 256 2.14 15.60 -24.40
CA ALA A 256 1.81 14.78 -23.24
C ALA A 256 2.75 13.57 -23.08
N GLY A 257 3.77 13.39 -23.94
CA GLY A 257 4.77 12.34 -23.87
C GLY A 257 4.41 11.06 -24.61
N PHE A 258 3.29 11.02 -25.37
CA PHE A 258 3.02 9.83 -26.20
C PHE A 258 4.02 9.76 -27.37
N ASN A 259 4.62 8.59 -27.57
CA ASN A 259 5.51 8.32 -28.72
C ASN A 259 4.76 7.73 -29.93
N SER A 260 3.46 7.47 -29.80
CA SER A 260 2.63 6.88 -30.84
C SER A 260 1.20 7.39 -30.77
N LEU A 261 0.70 7.92 -31.87
CA LEU A 261 -0.69 8.33 -31.99
C LEU A 261 -1.66 7.16 -31.81
N SER A 262 -1.30 5.97 -32.26
CA SER A 262 -2.11 4.77 -32.06
C SER A 262 -2.31 4.45 -30.58
N ALA A 263 -1.23 4.54 -29.78
CA ALA A 263 -1.30 4.34 -28.33
C ALA A 263 -2.14 5.42 -27.65
N PHE A 264 -1.98 6.69 -28.08
CA PHE A 264 -2.78 7.82 -27.61
C PHE A 264 -4.29 7.64 -27.90
N TYR A 265 -4.67 7.39 -29.16
CA TYR A 265 -6.07 7.22 -29.54
C TYR A 265 -6.73 6.05 -28.81
N LYS A 266 -5.99 4.93 -28.64
CA LYS A 266 -6.48 3.78 -27.89
C LYS A 266 -6.71 4.14 -26.42
N CYS A 267 -5.71 4.73 -25.75
CA CYS A 267 -5.79 5.13 -24.35
C CYS A 267 -6.92 6.15 -24.14
N PHE A 268 -7.03 7.13 -25.02
CA PHE A 268 -8.07 8.19 -24.95
C PHE A 268 -9.48 7.58 -25.03
N ARG A 269 -9.72 6.69 -26.00
CA ARG A 269 -11.03 6.04 -26.17
C ARG A 269 -11.38 5.12 -25.01
N GLU A 270 -10.43 4.35 -24.50
CA GLU A 270 -10.64 3.48 -23.35
C GLU A 270 -11.05 4.25 -22.10
N ASN A 271 -10.53 5.47 -21.91
CA ASN A 271 -10.79 6.27 -20.71
C ASN A 271 -12.01 7.22 -20.85
N THR A 272 -12.29 7.75 -22.04
CA THR A 272 -13.34 8.75 -22.24
C THR A 272 -14.58 8.23 -22.97
N GLY A 273 -14.48 7.06 -23.59
CA GLY A 273 -15.49 6.52 -24.49
C GLY A 273 -15.60 7.24 -25.86
N LEU A 274 -14.82 8.31 -26.07
CA LEU A 274 -14.87 9.16 -27.26
C LEU A 274 -13.53 9.19 -27.99
N THR A 275 -13.56 9.61 -29.26
CA THR A 275 -12.32 9.98 -29.94
C THR A 275 -11.85 11.36 -29.46
N PRO A 276 -10.55 11.68 -29.49
CA PRO A 276 -10.04 13.00 -29.11
C PRO A 276 -10.77 14.15 -29.81
N LYS A 277 -10.98 14.03 -31.13
CA LYS A 277 -11.70 15.03 -31.92
C LYS A 277 -13.14 15.25 -31.48
N ALA A 278 -13.89 14.19 -31.18
CA ALA A 278 -15.24 14.27 -30.68
C ALA A 278 -15.31 14.92 -29.28
N TYR A 279 -14.36 14.58 -28.43
CA TYR A 279 -14.26 15.12 -27.09
C TYR A 279 -13.96 16.62 -27.07
N LEU A 280 -12.95 17.07 -27.84
CA LEU A 280 -12.61 18.50 -27.97
C LEU A 280 -13.76 19.32 -28.54
N LYS A 281 -14.50 18.77 -29.53
CA LYS A 281 -15.71 19.42 -30.04
C LYS A 281 -16.79 19.59 -28.96
N GLN A 282 -16.94 18.61 -28.07
CA GLN A 282 -17.89 18.72 -26.95
C GLN A 282 -17.50 19.80 -25.94
N ILE A 283 -16.20 19.91 -25.59
CA ILE A 283 -15.71 20.97 -24.70
C ILE A 283 -15.96 22.36 -25.33
N SER A 284 -15.58 22.55 -26.58
CA SER A 284 -15.74 23.82 -27.28
C SER A 284 -17.20 24.28 -27.39
N LEU A 285 -18.15 23.35 -27.46
CA LEU A 285 -19.59 23.68 -27.46
C LEU A 285 -20.05 24.07 -26.04
N ARG A 286 -19.56 23.46 -24.99
CA ARG A 286 -19.90 23.78 -23.58
C ARG A 286 -19.35 25.14 -23.13
N ALA A 287 -18.18 25.54 -23.63
CA ALA A 287 -17.57 26.85 -23.33
C ALA A 287 -18.27 28.05 -24.01
N ARG A 288 -19.15 27.78 -25.00
CA ARG A 288 -19.90 28.83 -25.72
C ARG A 288 -21.34 29.04 -25.22
N THR A 289 -21.77 28.20 -24.26
CA THR A 289 -23.07 28.27 -23.58
C THR A 289 -22.94 28.82 -22.19
#